data_9883dd6934098eaf1821599fb0093942
#
_entry.id   9883dd6934098eaf1821599fb0093942
#
_cell.length_a   1.000
_cell.length_b   1.000
_cell.length_c   1.000
_cell.angle_alpha   90.00
_cell.angle_beta   90.00
_cell.angle_gamma   90.00
#
_symmetry.space_group_name_H-M   'P 1'
#
loop_
_entity.id
_entity.type
_entity.pdbx_description
1 polymer ?
#
loop_
_entity_poly.entity_id
_entity_poly.type
_entity_poly.pdbx_seq_one_letter_code
_entity_poly.pdbx_strand_id
1 'polypeptide(L)'
;SEELAKNDGTISMDFLWADDSEAALSDFTMTFYNDGTEICTNDAFTNIPIRRNYRTNVSGNLLTKQGTISVTIDPEFDENSPIEKVVAEVESAEDVKEALKSGATDIIVKNLANPTGNEIVIPQIYPTDNDVKISLTLPETSNPVTVKYDDQASGTEGNTEAPANITITANTTGKLTIDTPESTVILSGSFGEIDATTADNTLIVPEGVEVAKLNVVKGNVEIYGTVAEITFEKGAGTVTTYAAGDVATLKKAIELIAQS
;
A
#
# COMPACT_ATOMS: atom_id res chain seq x y z
N SER A 1 24.23 27.52 -2.15
CA SER A 1 24.75 26.22 -1.66
C SER A 1 25.17 26.22 -0.20
N GLU A 2 25.73 27.34 0.32
CA GLU A 2 26.09 27.46 1.74
C GLU A 2 24.88 27.71 2.65
N GLU A 3 23.81 28.30 2.16
CA GLU A 3 22.55 28.47 2.92
C GLU A 3 21.77 27.18 3.08
N LEU A 4 21.73 26.32 2.08
CA LEU A 4 21.09 24.98 2.14
C LEU A 4 21.78 24.10 3.19
N ALA A 5 23.08 24.19 3.36
CA ALA A 5 23.80 23.42 4.37
C ALA A 5 23.57 23.91 5.81
N LYS A 6 23.07 25.14 6.00
CA LYS A 6 22.75 25.71 7.31
C LYS A 6 21.34 25.46 7.80
N ASN A 7 20.43 25.08 6.90
CA ASN A 7 19.00 24.93 7.16
C ASN A 7 18.52 23.48 7.09
N ASP A 8 19.32 22.51 7.57
CA ASP A 8 18.96 21.07 7.61
C ASP A 8 18.32 20.53 6.30
N GLY A 9 18.65 21.18 5.17
CA GLY A 9 18.18 20.77 3.87
C GLY A 9 16.83 21.34 3.45
N THR A 10 16.22 22.25 4.20
CA THR A 10 14.98 22.91 3.80
C THR A 10 15.22 23.82 2.60
N ILE A 11 14.52 23.56 1.49
CA ILE A 11 14.68 24.28 0.22
C ILE A 11 13.70 25.46 0.14
N SER A 12 12.46 25.26 0.54
CA SER A 12 11.41 26.28 0.51
C SER A 12 10.38 26.02 1.62
N MET A 13 9.72 27.09 2.07
CA MET A 13 8.58 27.02 2.95
C MET A 13 7.55 28.06 2.51
N ASP A 14 6.33 27.62 2.26
CA ASP A 14 5.21 28.45 1.86
C ASP A 14 3.99 28.23 2.75
N PHE A 15 3.15 29.26 2.89
CA PHE A 15 1.90 29.21 3.64
C PHE A 15 0.73 29.10 2.69
N LEU A 16 -0.08 28.06 2.84
CA LEU A 16 -1.26 27.83 2.06
C LEU A 16 -2.53 28.00 2.90
N TRP A 17 -3.54 28.51 2.28
CA TRP A 17 -4.85 28.66 2.90
C TRP A 17 -5.61 27.33 2.73
N ALA A 18 -5.90 26.66 3.81
CA ALA A 18 -6.60 25.38 3.82
C ALA A 18 -7.77 25.40 4.80
N ASP A 19 -8.78 24.57 4.51
CA ASP A 19 -9.93 24.36 5.39
C ASP A 19 -9.60 23.41 6.55
N ASP A 20 -10.53 23.27 7.50
CA ASP A 20 -10.39 22.32 8.62
C ASP A 20 -10.49 20.86 8.19
N SER A 21 -11.06 20.59 7.01
CA SER A 21 -11.09 19.26 6.40
C SER A 21 -9.78 18.98 5.67
N GLU A 22 -9.36 17.73 5.71
CA GLU A 22 -8.22 17.28 4.90
C GLU A 22 -8.52 17.50 3.41
N ALA A 23 -7.63 18.20 2.73
CA ALA A 23 -7.67 18.44 1.30
C ALA A 23 -6.32 18.03 0.70
N ALA A 24 -6.25 17.86 -0.61
CA ALA A 24 -5.02 17.51 -1.31
C ALA A 24 -4.74 18.52 -2.41
N LEU A 25 -3.49 18.94 -2.53
CA LEU A 25 -2.99 19.63 -3.72
C LEU A 25 -2.79 18.60 -4.83
N SER A 26 -3.58 18.71 -5.89
CA SER A 26 -3.55 17.76 -7.01
C SER A 26 -2.43 18.05 -8.00
N ASP A 27 -2.04 19.33 -8.13
CA ASP A 27 -1.10 19.80 -9.13
C ASP A 27 -0.04 20.69 -8.46
N PHE A 28 1.01 20.08 -7.96
CA PHE A 28 2.14 20.79 -7.40
C PHE A 28 3.39 20.49 -8.24
N THR A 29 4.04 21.54 -8.72
CA THR A 29 5.27 21.40 -9.52
C THR A 29 6.36 22.23 -8.88
N MET A 30 7.55 21.65 -8.75
CA MET A 30 8.72 22.31 -8.23
C MET A 30 9.79 22.41 -9.32
N THR A 31 10.18 23.63 -9.69
CA THR A 31 11.20 23.87 -10.70
C THR A 31 12.45 24.47 -10.06
N PHE A 32 13.58 23.87 -10.29
CA PHE A 32 14.88 24.30 -9.77
C PHE A 32 15.68 25.01 -10.86
N TYR A 33 16.30 26.12 -10.48
CA TYR A 33 17.12 26.94 -11.37
C TYR A 33 18.54 27.10 -10.79
N ASN A 34 19.53 27.17 -11.69
CA ASN A 34 20.88 27.61 -11.38
C ASN A 34 21.22 28.79 -12.30
N ASP A 35 21.50 29.96 -11.74
CA ASP A 35 21.79 31.21 -12.46
C ASP A 35 20.78 31.51 -13.58
N GLY A 36 19.46 31.29 -13.28
CA GLY A 36 18.38 31.51 -14.23
C GLY A 36 18.19 30.41 -15.29
N THR A 37 19.01 29.37 -15.27
CA THR A 37 18.86 28.19 -16.14
C THR A 37 18.13 27.09 -15.37
N GLU A 38 17.05 26.58 -15.94
CA GLU A 38 16.33 25.45 -15.37
C GLU A 38 17.22 24.20 -15.30
N ILE A 39 17.35 23.61 -14.13
CA ILE A 39 18.07 22.37 -13.91
C ILE A 39 17.14 21.17 -13.98
N CYS A 40 16.02 21.27 -13.27
CA CYS A 40 15.07 20.18 -13.10
C CYS A 40 13.68 20.73 -12.78
N THR A 41 12.67 20.15 -13.39
CA THR A 41 11.26 20.31 -12.97
C THR A 41 10.76 18.98 -12.45
N ASN A 42 10.32 18.97 -11.20
CA ASN A 42 9.70 17.82 -10.58
C ASN A 42 8.18 18.08 -10.48
N ASP A 43 7.40 17.29 -11.19
CA ASP A 43 5.95 17.29 -11.28
C ASP A 43 5.31 16.02 -10.69
N ALA A 44 6.11 15.21 -10.00
CA ALA A 44 5.66 13.95 -9.41
C ALA A 44 4.87 14.14 -8.09
N PHE A 45 4.61 15.38 -7.69
CA PHE A 45 3.88 15.69 -6.48
C PHE A 45 2.38 15.65 -6.73
N THR A 46 1.77 14.53 -6.50
CA THR A 46 0.31 14.38 -6.58
C THR A 46 -0.28 14.16 -5.19
N ASN A 47 -1.46 14.71 -4.96
CA ASN A 47 -2.21 14.51 -3.73
C ASN A 47 -1.46 14.86 -2.43
N ILE A 48 -0.69 15.96 -2.44
CA ILE A 48 -0.06 16.46 -1.21
C ILE A 48 -1.15 16.86 -0.22
N PRO A 49 -1.27 16.18 0.92
CA PRO A 49 -2.30 16.48 1.88
C PRO A 49 -2.02 17.84 2.55
N ILE A 50 -3.05 18.68 2.63
CA ILE A 50 -3.01 19.95 3.34
C ILE A 50 -4.20 20.06 4.29
N ARG A 51 -3.98 20.67 5.42
CA ARG A 51 -5.01 20.92 6.41
C ARG A 51 -4.71 22.20 7.17
N ARG A 52 -5.75 22.93 7.57
CA ARG A 52 -5.60 24.12 8.39
C ARG A 52 -4.89 23.80 9.71
N ASN A 53 -3.94 24.66 10.10
CA ASN A 53 -3.10 24.53 11.30
C ASN A 53 -2.16 23.30 11.32
N TYR A 54 -1.91 22.72 10.17
CA TYR A 54 -0.94 21.62 10.04
C TYR A 54 0.23 22.06 9.16
N ARG A 55 1.40 21.50 9.44
CA ARG A 55 2.57 21.63 8.59
C ARG A 55 2.68 20.38 7.72
N THR A 56 2.68 20.55 6.40
CA THR A 56 2.99 19.48 5.47
C THR A 56 4.46 19.57 5.10
N ASN A 57 5.24 18.56 5.44
CA ASN A 57 6.64 18.46 5.05
C ASN A 57 6.74 17.55 3.83
N VAL A 58 7.36 18.04 2.76
CA VAL A 58 7.69 17.27 1.58
C VAL A 58 9.19 17.09 1.55
N SER A 59 9.66 15.87 1.66
CA SER A 59 11.08 15.54 1.68
C SER A 59 11.39 14.41 0.69
N GLY A 60 12.64 14.31 0.28
CA GLY A 60 13.09 13.28 -0.66
C GLY A 60 14.11 13.81 -1.65
N ASN A 61 14.35 13.05 -2.71
CA ASN A 61 15.24 13.47 -3.79
C ASN A 61 14.48 14.37 -4.76
N LEU A 62 14.32 15.63 -4.40
CA LEU A 62 13.51 16.61 -5.13
C LEU A 62 14.13 17.03 -6.47
N LEU A 63 15.43 16.73 -6.71
CA LEU A 63 16.15 17.11 -7.92
C LEU A 63 16.07 16.07 -9.03
N THR A 64 15.36 14.97 -8.85
CA THR A 64 15.17 13.93 -9.87
C THR A 64 13.70 13.61 -10.04
N LYS A 65 13.29 13.33 -11.27
CA LYS A 65 11.90 12.90 -11.58
C LYS A 65 11.55 11.50 -11.05
N GLN A 66 12.56 10.72 -10.70
CA GLN A 66 12.44 9.37 -10.13
C GLN A 66 13.01 9.39 -8.73
N GLY A 67 12.19 9.77 -7.78
CA GLY A 67 12.61 9.81 -6.39
C GLY A 67 11.46 9.44 -5.45
N THR A 68 11.78 8.77 -4.38
CA THR A 68 10.86 8.61 -3.26
C THR A 68 10.62 9.98 -2.64
N ILE A 69 9.37 10.40 -2.61
CA ILE A 69 8.96 11.64 -1.96
C ILE A 69 8.24 11.23 -0.68
N SER A 70 8.71 11.74 0.43
CA SER A 70 8.07 11.60 1.72
C SER A 70 7.22 12.82 2.00
N VAL A 71 5.94 12.62 2.30
CA VAL A 71 5.05 13.70 2.73
C VAL A 71 4.60 13.42 4.14
N THR A 72 5.00 14.28 5.07
CA THR A 72 4.62 14.20 6.48
C THR A 72 3.70 15.35 6.82
N ILE A 73 2.54 15.07 7.41
CA ILE A 73 1.69 16.08 8.03
C ILE A 73 2.00 16.12 9.52
N ASP A 74 2.56 17.23 9.96
CA ASP A 74 2.91 17.45 11.35
C ASP A 74 1.88 18.39 11.99
N PRO A 75 1.08 17.91 12.96
CA PRO A 75 0.18 18.74 13.72
C PRO A 75 0.98 19.61 14.72
N GLU A 76 1.56 20.67 14.25
CA GLU A 76 2.38 21.57 15.09
C GLU A 76 1.62 22.12 16.34
N PHE A 77 0.31 21.90 16.41
CA PHE A 77 -0.57 22.38 17.47
C PHE A 77 -1.35 21.29 18.21
N ASP A 78 -1.12 20.01 17.88
CA ASP A 78 -1.75 18.88 18.56
C ASP A 78 -0.66 17.89 18.99
N GLU A 79 -0.44 17.78 20.31
CA GLU A 79 0.63 16.96 20.89
C GLU A 79 0.44 15.43 20.72
N ASN A 80 -0.58 14.98 19.97
CA ASN A 80 -1.03 13.59 20.08
C ASN A 80 -0.84 12.69 18.86
N SER A 81 -0.13 13.01 17.86
CA SER A 81 0.45 12.06 16.88
C SER A 81 0.74 12.70 15.51
N PRO A 82 1.97 12.69 15.03
CA PRO A 82 2.25 12.95 13.64
C PRO A 82 1.65 11.82 12.79
N ILE A 83 0.84 12.17 11.81
CA ILE A 83 0.48 11.22 10.76
C ILE A 83 1.64 11.22 9.77
N GLU A 84 2.61 10.36 10.00
CA GLU A 84 3.66 10.13 9.01
C GLU A 84 3.08 9.31 7.86
N LYS A 85 2.84 9.98 6.76
CA LYS A 85 2.46 9.34 5.50
C LYS A 85 3.58 9.57 4.49
N VAL A 86 4.38 8.54 4.24
CA VAL A 86 5.44 8.59 3.26
C VAL A 86 4.93 7.97 1.97
N VAL A 87 4.60 8.81 0.98
CA VAL A 87 4.03 8.38 -0.30
C VAL A 87 5.12 8.25 -1.34
N ALA A 88 5.19 7.12 -2.04
CA ALA A 88 6.03 6.92 -3.19
C ALA A 88 5.19 6.50 -4.41
N GLU A 89 5.38 7.17 -5.52
CA GLU A 89 4.89 6.73 -6.83
C GLU A 89 6.00 5.96 -7.54
N VAL A 90 5.70 4.75 -7.98
CA VAL A 90 6.64 3.86 -8.63
C VAL A 90 6.14 3.45 -10.01
N GLU A 91 7.06 3.30 -10.95
CA GLU A 91 6.70 3.00 -12.34
C GLU A 91 6.34 1.52 -12.55
N SER A 92 6.85 0.63 -11.72
CA SER A 92 6.65 -0.82 -11.87
C SER A 92 6.52 -1.55 -10.52
N ALA A 93 6.15 -2.82 -10.57
CA ALA A 93 6.10 -3.69 -9.40
C ALA A 93 7.49 -3.91 -8.74
N GLU A 94 8.54 -3.95 -9.55
CA GLU A 94 9.91 -4.16 -9.10
C GLU A 94 10.43 -2.99 -8.24
N ASP A 95 9.94 -1.77 -8.49
CA ASP A 95 10.39 -0.56 -7.79
C ASP A 95 9.80 -0.44 -6.36
N VAL A 96 8.74 -1.19 -6.06
CA VAL A 96 8.06 -1.15 -4.76
C VAL A 96 9.01 -1.48 -3.61
N LYS A 97 9.84 -2.50 -3.78
CA LYS A 97 10.79 -2.95 -2.75
C LYS A 97 11.77 -1.85 -2.33
N GLU A 98 12.32 -1.12 -3.28
CA GLU A 98 13.27 -0.03 -2.99
C GLU A 98 12.57 1.20 -2.41
N ALA A 99 11.33 1.49 -2.82
CA ALA A 99 10.52 2.53 -2.21
C ALA A 99 10.24 2.24 -0.73
N LEU A 100 9.84 1.01 -0.39
CA LEU A 100 9.63 0.58 1.00
C LEU A 100 10.91 0.64 1.83
N LYS A 101 12.07 0.21 1.28
CA LYS A 101 13.38 0.33 1.94
C LYS A 101 13.79 1.78 2.19
N SER A 102 13.31 2.69 1.36
CA SER A 102 13.56 4.14 1.51
C SER A 102 12.61 4.79 2.54
N GLY A 103 11.77 4.00 3.20
CA GLY A 103 10.87 4.47 4.26
C GLY A 103 9.47 4.86 3.78
N ALA A 104 9.12 4.62 2.51
CA ALA A 104 7.76 4.84 2.04
C ALA A 104 6.77 3.87 2.72
N THR A 105 5.58 4.36 3.06
CA THR A 105 4.51 3.55 3.66
C THR A 105 3.29 3.44 2.76
N ASP A 106 3.13 4.40 1.85
CA ASP A 106 2.07 4.42 0.84
C ASP A 106 2.71 4.37 -0.56
N ILE A 107 2.43 3.31 -1.30
CA ILE A 107 3.00 3.08 -2.61
C ILE A 107 1.91 3.15 -3.66
N ILE A 108 2.10 3.98 -4.67
CA ILE A 108 1.23 4.06 -5.84
C ILE A 108 1.98 3.47 -7.03
N VAL A 109 1.56 2.31 -7.49
CA VAL A 109 2.15 1.64 -8.65
C VAL A 109 1.47 2.17 -9.92
N LYS A 110 2.26 2.68 -10.85
CA LYS A 110 1.74 3.27 -12.10
C LYS A 110 1.43 2.23 -13.17
N ASN A 111 2.21 1.16 -13.23
CA ASN A 111 2.13 0.20 -14.32
C ASN A 111 2.35 -1.24 -13.86
N LEU A 112 1.46 -2.13 -14.31
CA LEU A 112 1.51 -3.58 -14.11
C LEU A 112 1.30 -4.27 -15.48
N ALA A 113 2.16 -3.96 -16.43
CA ALA A 113 1.98 -4.33 -17.84
C ALA A 113 2.45 -5.75 -18.18
N ASN A 114 3.10 -6.47 -17.25
CA ASN A 114 3.59 -7.81 -17.55
C ASN A 114 2.43 -8.82 -17.62
N PRO A 115 2.10 -9.37 -18.80
CA PRO A 115 0.95 -10.28 -18.96
C PRO A 115 1.19 -11.66 -18.33
N THR A 116 2.43 -12.02 -18.01
CA THR A 116 2.79 -13.30 -17.41
C THR A 116 2.81 -13.25 -15.88
N GLY A 117 2.80 -12.05 -15.29
CA GLY A 117 2.74 -11.80 -13.86
C GLY A 117 3.60 -10.62 -13.43
N ASN A 118 3.09 -9.87 -12.47
CA ASN A 118 3.79 -8.77 -11.84
C ASN A 118 4.03 -9.14 -10.38
N GLU A 119 5.27 -9.14 -9.92
CA GLU A 119 5.61 -9.47 -8.54
C GLU A 119 5.93 -8.21 -7.74
N ILE A 120 5.12 -7.94 -6.74
CA ILE A 120 5.35 -6.90 -5.75
C ILE A 120 5.99 -7.57 -4.53
N VAL A 121 7.24 -7.22 -4.28
CA VAL A 121 8.04 -7.81 -3.20
C VAL A 121 8.11 -6.83 -2.03
N ILE A 122 7.59 -7.24 -0.89
CA ILE A 122 7.62 -6.47 0.36
C ILE A 122 8.84 -6.92 1.19
N PRO A 123 9.78 -6.03 1.51
CA PRO A 123 10.95 -6.38 2.30
C PRO A 123 10.58 -6.62 3.78
N GLN A 124 11.27 -7.55 4.43
CA GLN A 124 11.15 -7.79 5.86
C GLN A 124 12.20 -6.96 6.61
N ILE A 125 11.95 -5.66 6.75
CA ILE A 125 12.89 -4.69 7.31
C ILE A 125 12.39 -3.99 8.58
N TYR A 126 11.19 -4.34 9.05
CA TYR A 126 10.53 -3.67 10.15
C TYR A 126 10.93 -4.32 11.49
N PRO A 127 10.96 -3.56 12.59
CA PRO A 127 11.24 -4.12 13.91
C PRO A 127 10.20 -5.19 14.30
N THR A 128 10.59 -6.15 15.13
CA THR A 128 9.65 -7.07 15.81
C THR A 128 8.63 -6.25 16.62
N ASP A 129 7.42 -6.75 16.70
CA ASP A 129 6.30 -6.07 17.38
C ASP A 129 5.98 -4.68 16.78
N ASN A 130 6.15 -4.53 15.46
CA ASN A 130 5.89 -3.27 14.78
C ASN A 130 4.38 -3.02 14.58
N ASP A 131 4.01 -1.74 14.59
CA ASP A 131 2.67 -1.27 14.19
C ASP A 131 2.67 -0.76 12.74
N VAL A 132 3.67 -1.11 11.95
CA VAL A 132 3.83 -0.58 10.60
C VAL A 132 2.70 -1.03 9.71
N LYS A 133 2.09 -0.05 9.06
CA LYS A 133 1.04 -0.22 8.07
C LYS A 133 1.57 0.26 6.75
N ILE A 134 1.47 -0.57 5.73
CA ILE A 134 1.76 -0.16 4.35
C ILE A 134 0.50 -0.17 3.52
N SER A 135 0.46 0.70 2.53
CA SER A 135 -0.65 0.82 1.59
C SER A 135 -0.11 0.69 0.18
N LEU A 136 -0.70 -0.20 -0.60
CA LEU A 136 -0.39 -0.43 -2.00
C LEU A 136 -1.60 -0.02 -2.83
N THR A 137 -1.47 0.99 -3.65
CA THR A 137 -2.46 1.36 -4.66
C THR A 137 -2.01 0.83 -6.00
N LEU A 138 -2.80 -0.06 -6.58
CA LEU A 138 -2.49 -0.72 -7.85
C LEU A 138 -3.33 -0.08 -8.98
N PRO A 139 -2.75 0.08 -10.18
CA PRO A 139 -3.50 0.54 -11.33
C PRO A 139 -4.54 -0.50 -11.75
N GLU A 140 -5.54 -0.07 -12.49
CA GLU A 140 -6.48 -0.99 -13.14
C GLU A 140 -5.71 -1.94 -14.07
N THR A 141 -5.88 -3.25 -13.87
CA THR A 141 -5.19 -4.26 -14.67
C THR A 141 -6.00 -5.55 -14.78
N SER A 142 -5.83 -6.24 -15.89
CA SER A 142 -6.27 -7.64 -16.07
C SER A 142 -5.09 -8.63 -15.95
N ASN A 143 -3.87 -8.14 -15.79
CA ASN A 143 -2.68 -8.97 -15.64
C ASN A 143 -2.60 -9.57 -14.23
N PRO A 144 -2.02 -10.76 -14.08
CA PRO A 144 -1.79 -11.34 -12.78
C PRO A 144 -0.82 -10.50 -11.93
N VAL A 145 -1.14 -10.37 -10.65
CA VAL A 145 -0.31 -9.68 -9.66
C VAL A 145 -0.08 -10.59 -8.47
N THR A 146 1.15 -10.68 -8.02
CA THR A 146 1.52 -11.38 -6.79
C THR A 146 2.11 -10.40 -5.79
N VAL A 147 1.53 -10.33 -4.60
CA VAL A 147 2.10 -9.60 -3.47
C VAL A 147 2.69 -10.62 -2.52
N LYS A 148 4.00 -10.55 -2.30
CA LYS A 148 4.72 -11.52 -1.48
C LYS A 148 5.82 -10.87 -0.65
N TYR A 149 6.26 -11.57 0.39
CA TYR A 149 7.46 -11.17 1.11
C TYR A 149 8.73 -11.54 0.37
N ASP A 150 9.78 -10.80 0.67
CA ASP A 150 11.12 -11.12 0.20
C ASP A 150 11.62 -12.39 0.89
N ASP A 151 11.86 -13.46 0.13
CA ASP A 151 12.45 -14.71 0.62
C ASP A 151 13.89 -14.56 1.14
N GLN A 152 14.52 -13.45 0.76
CA GLN A 152 15.80 -13.05 1.31
C GLN A 152 15.54 -12.32 2.63
N ALA A 153 15.40 -13.07 3.71
CA ALA A 153 15.58 -12.48 5.04
C ALA A 153 16.91 -11.72 4.97
N SER A 154 16.83 -10.39 5.04
CA SER A 154 18.04 -9.56 5.08
C SER A 154 18.73 -9.86 6.40
N GLY A 155 19.41 -10.99 6.44
CA GLY A 155 20.22 -11.41 7.56
C GLY A 155 21.36 -10.43 7.74
N THR A 156 21.15 -9.43 8.54
CA THR A 156 22.22 -8.75 9.26
C THR A 156 21.62 -8.21 10.54
N GLU A 157 21.84 -8.95 11.63
CA GLU A 157 21.79 -8.49 13.00
C GLU A 157 20.56 -7.67 13.41
N GLY A 158 19.48 -8.33 13.71
CA GLY A 158 18.32 -7.76 14.35
C GLY A 158 17.06 -8.49 13.91
N ASN A 159 16.18 -8.78 14.82
CA ASN A 159 14.87 -9.33 14.51
C ASN A 159 14.10 -8.32 13.64
N THR A 160 14.17 -8.46 12.33
CA THR A 160 13.35 -7.69 11.40
C THR A 160 12.22 -8.55 10.88
N GLU A 161 11.02 -8.00 10.85
CA GLU A 161 9.80 -8.68 10.48
C GLU A 161 9.12 -7.98 9.29
N ALA A 162 8.07 -8.60 8.83
CA ALA A 162 7.14 -8.06 7.88
C ALA A 162 6.29 -6.94 8.51
N PRO A 163 5.65 -6.06 7.71
CA PRO A 163 4.72 -5.09 8.23
C PRO A 163 3.49 -5.78 8.84
N ALA A 164 2.99 -5.26 9.96
CA ALA A 164 1.84 -5.84 10.66
C ALA A 164 0.56 -5.83 9.81
N ASN A 165 0.38 -4.78 8.99
CA ASN A 165 -0.80 -4.60 8.16
C ASN A 165 -0.43 -4.15 6.75
N ILE A 166 -1.12 -4.71 5.76
CA ILE A 166 -1.00 -4.36 4.34
C ILE A 166 -2.37 -4.00 3.82
N THR A 167 -2.56 -2.77 3.37
CA THR A 167 -3.78 -2.37 2.65
C THR A 167 -3.52 -2.44 1.15
N ILE A 168 -4.37 -3.14 0.40
CA ILE A 168 -4.29 -3.23 -1.06
C ILE A 168 -5.53 -2.56 -1.65
N THR A 169 -5.32 -1.44 -2.32
CA THR A 169 -6.37 -0.72 -3.05
C THR A 169 -6.23 -1.00 -4.54
N ALA A 170 -7.26 -1.59 -5.15
CA ALA A 170 -7.25 -1.90 -6.58
C ALA A 170 -8.66 -1.99 -7.15
N ASN A 171 -8.76 -1.74 -8.48
CA ASN A 171 -9.90 -2.14 -9.31
C ASN A 171 -9.33 -3.04 -10.41
N THR A 172 -9.25 -4.35 -10.13
CA THR A 172 -8.61 -5.30 -11.05
C THR A 172 -9.56 -6.41 -11.44
N THR A 173 -9.52 -6.79 -12.72
CA THR A 173 -10.20 -7.98 -13.24
C THR A 173 -9.26 -9.19 -13.32
N GLY A 174 -7.97 -8.97 -13.18
CA GLY A 174 -6.96 -10.01 -13.15
C GLY A 174 -6.91 -10.76 -11.81
N LYS A 175 -6.01 -11.72 -11.72
CA LYS A 175 -5.76 -12.50 -10.51
C LYS A 175 -4.80 -11.77 -9.58
N LEU A 176 -5.18 -11.63 -8.31
CA LEU A 176 -4.31 -11.18 -7.24
C LEU A 176 -3.93 -12.37 -6.36
N THR A 177 -2.66 -12.70 -6.28
CA THR A 177 -2.13 -13.71 -5.34
C THR A 177 -1.52 -13.01 -4.14
N ILE A 178 -1.93 -13.42 -2.94
CA ILE A 178 -1.45 -12.87 -1.67
C ILE A 178 -0.64 -13.95 -0.95
N ASP A 179 0.67 -13.71 -0.86
CA ASP A 179 1.66 -14.60 -0.25
C ASP A 179 2.48 -13.85 0.81
N THR A 180 1.79 -13.43 1.86
CA THR A 180 2.34 -12.60 2.94
C THR A 180 2.03 -13.24 4.30
N PRO A 181 2.83 -14.25 4.73
CA PRO A 181 2.61 -14.93 6.00
C PRO A 181 2.64 -13.96 7.19
N GLU A 182 1.88 -14.29 8.24
CA GLU A 182 1.83 -13.58 9.53
C GLU A 182 1.38 -12.10 9.44
N SER A 183 0.72 -11.70 8.33
CA SER A 183 0.20 -10.35 8.17
C SER A 183 -1.32 -10.29 8.14
N THR A 184 -1.84 -9.10 8.41
CA THR A 184 -3.24 -8.75 8.10
C THR A 184 -3.29 -7.97 6.80
N VAL A 185 -3.97 -8.52 5.80
CA VAL A 185 -4.18 -7.87 4.51
C VAL A 185 -5.61 -7.34 4.42
N ILE A 186 -5.76 -6.06 4.17
CA ILE A 186 -7.05 -5.37 4.07
C ILE A 186 -7.26 -4.94 2.62
N LEU A 187 -8.37 -5.32 2.03
CA LEU A 187 -8.72 -4.97 0.65
C LEU A 187 -9.52 -3.68 0.56
N SER A 188 -9.35 -2.96 -0.54
CA SER A 188 -10.16 -1.77 -0.88
C SER A 188 -10.39 -1.72 -2.39
N GLY A 189 -11.65 -1.54 -2.82
CA GLY A 189 -12.01 -1.49 -4.25
C GLY A 189 -12.71 -2.74 -4.76
N SER A 190 -12.38 -3.18 -5.98
CA SER A 190 -13.00 -4.35 -6.61
C SER A 190 -11.96 -5.31 -7.20
N PHE A 191 -12.21 -6.62 -7.08
CA PHE A 191 -11.26 -7.66 -7.45
C PHE A 191 -11.93 -8.76 -8.28
N GLY A 192 -11.27 -9.18 -9.36
CA GLY A 192 -11.71 -10.31 -10.18
C GLY A 192 -11.50 -11.65 -9.47
N GLU A 193 -10.25 -12.05 -9.30
CA GLU A 193 -9.89 -13.30 -8.63
C GLU A 193 -8.81 -13.03 -7.58
N ILE A 194 -8.97 -13.64 -6.40
CA ILE A 194 -7.97 -13.58 -5.32
C ILE A 194 -7.59 -14.99 -4.91
N ASP A 195 -6.28 -15.26 -4.84
CA ASP A 195 -5.73 -16.45 -4.22
C ASP A 195 -5.05 -16.06 -2.88
N ALA A 196 -5.60 -16.51 -1.76
CA ALA A 196 -4.96 -16.42 -0.43
C ALA A 196 -4.15 -17.70 -0.20
N THR A 197 -2.82 -17.60 -0.27
CA THR A 197 -1.96 -18.79 -0.38
C THR A 197 -1.13 -19.11 0.87
N THR A 198 -1.07 -18.22 1.85
CA THR A 198 -0.18 -18.35 3.01
C THR A 198 -0.87 -18.71 4.30
N ALA A 199 -0.21 -19.56 5.09
CA ALA A 199 -0.60 -19.85 6.47
C ALA A 199 -0.41 -18.62 7.36
N ASP A 200 -1.17 -18.55 8.47
CA ASP A 200 -1.06 -17.51 9.51
C ASP A 200 -1.29 -16.06 9.02
N ASN A 201 -1.84 -15.91 7.83
CA ASN A 201 -2.30 -14.65 7.26
C ASN A 201 -3.78 -14.45 7.58
N THR A 202 -4.21 -13.20 7.75
CA THR A 202 -5.61 -12.83 7.82
C THR A 202 -5.95 -11.87 6.69
N LEU A 203 -6.79 -12.33 5.75
CA LEU A 203 -7.33 -11.50 4.68
C LEU A 203 -8.67 -10.93 5.10
N ILE A 204 -8.80 -9.61 5.05
CA ILE A 204 -10.05 -8.90 5.37
C ILE A 204 -10.64 -8.34 4.08
N VAL A 205 -11.91 -8.66 3.82
CA VAL A 205 -12.75 -8.09 2.77
C VAL A 205 -13.72 -7.12 3.43
N PRO A 206 -13.44 -5.81 3.49
CA PRO A 206 -14.30 -4.84 4.17
C PRO A 206 -15.66 -4.65 3.50
N GLU A 207 -16.57 -3.98 4.22
CA GLU A 207 -17.85 -3.54 3.65
C GLU A 207 -17.61 -2.61 2.43
N GLY A 208 -18.38 -2.83 1.36
CA GLY A 208 -18.24 -2.09 0.10
C GLY A 208 -17.18 -2.64 -0.85
N VAL A 209 -16.36 -3.61 -0.43
CA VAL A 209 -15.42 -4.31 -1.30
C VAL A 209 -16.12 -5.45 -2.02
N GLU A 210 -15.85 -5.59 -3.32
CA GLU A 210 -16.41 -6.63 -4.17
C GLU A 210 -15.31 -7.56 -4.67
N VAL A 211 -15.47 -8.87 -4.49
CA VAL A 211 -14.57 -9.91 -5.00
C VAL A 211 -15.39 -10.90 -5.82
N ALA A 212 -15.08 -11.07 -7.11
CA ALA A 212 -15.81 -11.99 -7.95
C ALA A 212 -15.50 -13.46 -7.58
N LYS A 213 -14.22 -13.77 -7.30
CA LYS A 213 -13.82 -15.11 -6.89
C LYS A 213 -12.70 -15.07 -5.85
N LEU A 214 -12.87 -15.80 -4.76
CA LEU A 214 -11.88 -15.94 -3.69
C LEU A 214 -11.48 -17.41 -3.53
N ASN A 215 -10.24 -17.73 -3.76
CA ASN A 215 -9.67 -19.05 -3.52
C ASN A 215 -8.88 -19.01 -2.21
N VAL A 216 -9.35 -19.72 -1.20
CA VAL A 216 -8.65 -19.84 0.09
C VAL A 216 -7.83 -21.12 0.07
N VAL A 217 -6.55 -20.98 -0.25
CA VAL A 217 -5.58 -22.07 -0.25
C VAL A 217 -5.05 -22.33 1.15
N LYS A 218 -4.76 -21.23 1.86
CA LYS A 218 -4.34 -21.22 3.28
C LYS A 218 -4.72 -19.89 3.92
N GLY A 219 -4.60 -19.82 5.26
CA GLY A 219 -4.81 -18.62 6.05
C GLY A 219 -6.26 -18.42 6.48
N ASN A 220 -6.51 -17.28 7.09
CA ASN A 220 -7.82 -16.91 7.60
C ASN A 220 -8.44 -15.82 6.73
N VAL A 221 -9.74 -15.82 6.59
CA VAL A 221 -10.46 -14.80 5.83
C VAL A 221 -11.64 -14.28 6.65
N GLU A 222 -11.76 -12.96 6.70
CA GLU A 222 -12.89 -12.25 7.29
C GLU A 222 -13.62 -11.47 6.21
N ILE A 223 -14.91 -11.76 6.02
CA ILE A 223 -15.73 -11.16 4.94
C ILE A 223 -16.82 -10.30 5.54
N TYR A 224 -16.74 -9.02 5.32
CA TYR A 224 -17.76 -8.00 5.61
C TYR A 224 -18.39 -7.47 4.32
N GLY A 225 -17.69 -7.56 3.21
CA GLY A 225 -18.08 -7.13 1.87
C GLY A 225 -18.79 -8.23 1.07
N THR A 226 -18.70 -8.16 -0.25
CA THR A 226 -19.34 -9.10 -1.16
C THR A 226 -18.30 -10.01 -1.82
N VAL A 227 -18.49 -11.32 -1.72
CA VAL A 227 -17.71 -12.32 -2.45
C VAL A 227 -18.66 -13.21 -3.23
N ALA A 228 -18.57 -13.21 -4.57
CA ALA A 228 -19.53 -13.91 -5.40
C ALA A 228 -19.29 -15.44 -5.44
N GLU A 229 -18.03 -15.85 -5.42
CA GLU A 229 -17.62 -17.26 -5.40
C GLU A 229 -16.48 -17.47 -4.42
N ILE A 230 -16.57 -18.51 -3.57
CA ILE A 230 -15.50 -18.90 -2.65
C ILE A 230 -15.16 -20.37 -2.88
N THR A 231 -13.87 -20.65 -3.00
CA THR A 231 -13.33 -22.01 -3.03
C THR A 231 -12.35 -22.23 -1.88
N PHE A 232 -12.35 -23.44 -1.35
CA PHE A 232 -11.44 -23.81 -0.25
C PHE A 232 -10.63 -25.04 -0.64
N GLU A 233 -9.35 -24.99 -0.31
CA GLU A 233 -8.52 -26.19 -0.36
C GLU A 233 -8.56 -26.96 0.97
N LYS A 234 -8.26 -28.25 0.91
CA LYS A 234 -8.20 -29.10 2.10
C LYS A 234 -7.10 -28.60 3.05
N GLY A 235 -7.48 -28.27 4.28
CA GLY A 235 -6.59 -27.72 5.27
C GLY A 235 -6.32 -26.23 5.15
N ALA A 236 -7.12 -25.52 4.33
CA ALA A 236 -7.24 -24.08 4.42
C ALA A 236 -7.66 -23.67 5.84
N GLY A 237 -7.31 -22.46 6.23
CA GLY A 237 -7.65 -21.93 7.56
C GLY A 237 -9.13 -21.71 7.78
N THR A 238 -9.51 -20.65 8.45
CA THR A 238 -10.90 -20.32 8.76
C THR A 238 -11.44 -19.25 7.84
N VAL A 239 -12.74 -19.32 7.54
CA VAL A 239 -13.47 -18.22 6.90
C VAL A 239 -14.62 -17.83 7.79
N THR A 240 -14.64 -16.56 8.15
CA THR A 240 -15.68 -15.95 8.97
C THR A 240 -16.39 -14.88 8.14
N THR A 241 -17.71 -14.92 8.06
CA THR A 241 -18.46 -13.87 7.37
C THR A 241 -19.35 -13.15 8.36
N TYR A 242 -19.39 -11.84 8.17
CA TYR A 242 -20.19 -10.93 8.98
C TYR A 242 -21.28 -10.23 8.16
N ALA A 243 -21.27 -10.39 6.83
CA ALA A 243 -22.29 -9.81 5.97
C ALA A 243 -23.56 -10.65 5.97
N ALA A 244 -24.71 -9.99 6.00
CA ALA A 244 -26.02 -10.64 5.90
C ALA A 244 -26.34 -11.20 4.49
N GLY A 245 -25.45 -11.01 3.54
CA GLY A 245 -25.62 -11.38 2.13
C GLY A 245 -24.70 -12.52 1.73
N ASP A 246 -25.28 -13.61 1.36
CA ASP A 246 -24.75 -14.80 0.71
C ASP A 246 -24.36 -16.00 1.57
N VAL A 247 -25.22 -16.29 2.54
CA VAL A 247 -25.28 -17.58 3.23
C VAL A 247 -25.39 -18.77 2.25
N ALA A 248 -25.89 -18.55 1.02
CA ALA A 248 -26.02 -19.59 0.02
C ALA A 248 -24.68 -20.07 -0.54
N THR A 249 -23.76 -19.17 -0.84
CA THR A 249 -22.42 -19.49 -1.36
C THR A 249 -21.56 -20.15 -0.28
N LEU A 250 -21.67 -19.67 0.95
CA LEU A 250 -21.01 -20.29 2.09
C LEU A 250 -21.51 -21.70 2.40
N LYS A 251 -22.81 -21.93 2.36
CA LYS A 251 -23.38 -23.28 2.51
C LYS A 251 -22.81 -24.24 1.48
N LYS A 252 -22.68 -23.80 0.22
CA LYS A 252 -22.14 -24.64 -0.84
C LYS A 252 -20.65 -24.93 -0.64
N ALA A 253 -19.87 -23.97 -0.15
CA ALA A 253 -18.46 -24.17 0.19
C ALA A 253 -18.29 -25.14 1.37
N ILE A 254 -19.09 -24.99 2.44
CA ILE A 254 -19.08 -25.89 3.59
C ILE A 254 -19.50 -27.32 3.19
N GLU A 255 -20.49 -27.46 2.31
CA GLU A 255 -20.91 -28.77 1.78
C GLU A 255 -19.80 -29.45 0.96
N LEU A 256 -19.00 -28.70 0.19
CA LEU A 256 -17.86 -29.22 -0.56
C LEU A 256 -16.72 -29.67 0.36
N ILE A 257 -16.48 -28.97 1.46
CA ILE A 257 -15.47 -29.36 2.46
C ILE A 257 -15.91 -30.61 3.22
N ALA A 258 -17.19 -30.76 3.52
CA ALA A 258 -17.73 -31.92 4.21
C ALA A 258 -17.73 -33.21 3.38
N GLN A 259 -17.61 -33.11 2.04
CA GLN A 259 -17.57 -34.22 1.10
C GLN A 259 -16.13 -34.64 0.69
N SER A 260 -15.12 -33.89 1.12
CA SER A 260 -13.70 -34.14 0.85
C SER A 260 -12.99 -34.76 2.05
#